data_4e2d688172f0390a55c8fb1357acf345
#
_entry.id   4e2d688172f0390a55c8fb1357acf345
#
_cell.length_a   1.000
_cell.length_b   1.000
_cell.length_c   1.000
_cell.angle_alpha   90.00
_cell.angle_beta   90.00
_cell.angle_gamma   90.00
#
_symmetry.space_group_name_H-M   'P 1'
#
loop_
_entity.id
_entity.type
_entity.pdbx_description
1 polymer ?
#
loop_
_entity_poly.entity_id
_entity_poly.type
_entity_poly.pdbx_seq_one_letter_code
_entity_poly.pdbx_strand_id
1 'polypeptide(L)'
;MAIFLWNMRFTKVASDINSNARCGVLQSDHGQIETPIFMPVGTVGSVKGVYHRDLKEDIKAQIILGNTYHLYLRPGLDTIRAAGGLHKFIGWDRPILTDSGGFQVFSLTSIRKLTYDGCTFASHIDGARHTFTPENNVDTQRIIGADIMMALDECCPGDADFRYAEKSLKLTQSWLERYIKHFDETEPLYGYEQTVFPIVQGCVYPELRKRAVEHVLSFDRDGYAIGGLAVGEPKDKMYEMLELVCPMLPDDRPRYLMGVGTPENILEGIARGVDMFDCVMPTRNGRNAMLFTWNGIMNMRNKKWENDFSPIDPSGSSFVDTYYTKAYLRHLFVAGEMFAAMIASEHNLAFYMDLVRQARKHILAGDFASWKDVTVKKLMTRL
;
A
#
# COMPACT_ATOMS: atom_id res chain seq x y z
N MET A 1 -32.80 -18.22 1.86
CA MET A 1 -31.97 -17.20 2.53
C MET A 1 -30.56 -17.76 2.50
N ALA A 2 -29.75 -17.44 1.47
CA ALA A 2 -28.36 -17.87 1.36
C ALA A 2 -27.58 -17.09 2.43
N ILE A 3 -26.97 -17.80 3.35
CA ILE A 3 -26.00 -17.24 4.26
C ILE A 3 -24.77 -16.95 3.39
N PHE A 4 -24.59 -15.70 2.99
CA PHE A 4 -23.33 -15.26 2.40
C PHE A 4 -22.25 -15.42 3.47
N LEU A 5 -21.50 -16.49 3.38
CA LEU A 5 -20.27 -16.65 4.13
C LEU A 5 -19.26 -15.69 3.52
N TRP A 6 -19.03 -14.57 4.16
CA TRP A 6 -17.95 -13.66 3.83
C TRP A 6 -16.63 -14.44 3.84
N ASN A 7 -15.98 -14.55 2.69
CA ASN A 7 -14.80 -15.40 2.54
C ASN A 7 -13.51 -14.69 2.97
N MET A 8 -13.50 -13.34 3.08
CA MET A 8 -12.34 -12.63 3.60
C MET A 8 -12.45 -12.50 5.11
N ARG A 9 -11.53 -13.16 5.82
CA ARG A 9 -11.55 -13.20 7.28
C ARG A 9 -10.18 -12.83 7.85
N PHE A 10 -10.17 -11.86 8.73
CA PHE A 10 -9.00 -11.54 9.55
C PHE A 10 -9.07 -12.25 10.91
N THR A 11 -7.98 -12.89 11.28
CA THR A 11 -7.82 -13.51 12.61
C THR A 11 -6.59 -12.92 13.27
N LYS A 12 -6.78 -12.18 14.36
CA LYS A 12 -5.68 -11.69 15.19
C LYS A 12 -5.02 -12.87 15.90
N VAL A 13 -3.70 -12.99 15.81
CA VAL A 13 -2.91 -14.09 16.38
C VAL A 13 -2.26 -13.67 17.69
N ALA A 14 -1.65 -12.47 17.75
CA ALA A 14 -1.00 -11.95 18.94
C ALA A 14 -1.00 -10.43 18.96
N SER A 15 -0.71 -9.86 20.13
CA SER A 15 -0.46 -8.44 20.35
C SER A 15 0.77 -8.26 21.23
N ASP A 16 1.52 -7.19 21.02
CA ASP A 16 2.61 -6.79 21.90
C ASP A 16 2.06 -6.20 23.20
N ILE A 17 2.71 -6.48 24.30
CA ILE A 17 2.25 -6.05 25.63
C ILE A 17 2.62 -4.58 25.95
N ASN A 18 3.61 -4.03 25.23
CA ASN A 18 4.16 -2.70 25.48
C ASN A 18 3.83 -1.69 24.40
N SER A 19 3.01 -2.09 23.41
CA SER A 19 2.54 -1.22 22.31
C SER A 19 1.21 -1.71 21.76
N ASN A 20 0.64 -0.97 20.80
CA ASN A 20 -0.57 -1.41 20.09
C ASN A 20 -0.25 -2.33 18.89
N ALA A 21 1.01 -2.76 18.75
CA ALA A 21 1.42 -3.67 17.68
C ALA A 21 0.70 -5.00 17.80
N ARG A 22 0.22 -5.49 16.68
CA ARG A 22 -0.50 -6.76 16.58
C ARG A 22 -0.11 -7.51 15.32
N CYS A 23 -0.31 -8.81 15.31
CA CYS A 23 -0.17 -9.64 14.14
C CYS A 23 -1.38 -10.54 13.96
N GLY A 24 -1.68 -10.85 12.71
CA GLY A 24 -2.83 -11.65 12.32
C GLY A 24 -2.61 -12.39 11.01
N VAL A 25 -3.68 -12.99 10.52
CA VAL A 25 -3.77 -13.63 9.21
C VAL A 25 -5.06 -13.18 8.55
N LEU A 26 -4.96 -12.65 7.34
CA LEU A 26 -6.09 -12.33 6.49
C LEU A 26 -6.22 -13.42 5.43
N GLN A 27 -7.39 -14.03 5.33
CA GLN A 27 -7.69 -15.08 4.35
C GLN A 27 -8.42 -14.49 3.16
N SER A 28 -7.96 -14.78 1.93
CA SER A 28 -8.68 -14.53 0.68
C SER A 28 -8.74 -15.79 -0.18
N ASP A 29 -9.48 -15.76 -1.29
CA ASP A 29 -9.57 -16.89 -2.22
C ASP A 29 -8.23 -17.18 -2.93
N HIS A 30 -7.36 -16.17 -3.08
CA HIS A 30 -6.02 -16.32 -3.66
C HIS A 30 -4.91 -16.57 -2.62
N GLY A 31 -5.26 -16.82 -1.36
CA GLY A 31 -4.32 -17.23 -0.33
C GLY A 31 -4.36 -16.41 0.96
N GLN A 32 -3.39 -16.70 1.82
CA GLN A 32 -3.26 -16.06 3.13
C GLN A 32 -2.27 -14.89 3.10
N ILE A 33 -2.56 -13.87 3.89
CA ILE A 33 -1.72 -12.70 4.10
C ILE A 33 -1.42 -12.61 5.59
N GLU A 34 -0.16 -12.80 5.95
CA GLU A 34 0.30 -12.63 7.34
C GLU A 34 0.61 -11.16 7.61
N THR A 35 -0.02 -10.60 8.64
CA THR A 35 0.23 -9.22 9.05
C THR A 35 1.19 -9.13 10.24
N PRO A 36 1.95 -8.01 10.40
CA PRO A 36 2.05 -6.87 9.49
C PRO A 36 2.59 -7.23 8.11
N ILE A 37 2.10 -6.56 7.06
CA ILE A 37 2.50 -6.83 5.68
C ILE A 37 2.81 -5.53 4.92
N PHE A 38 3.80 -5.58 4.04
CA PHE A 38 4.06 -4.56 3.03
C PHE A 38 3.62 -5.07 1.66
N MET A 39 2.92 -4.25 0.88
CA MET A 39 2.41 -4.58 -0.45
C MET A 39 3.27 -3.89 -1.52
N PRO A 40 4.06 -4.64 -2.30
CA PRO A 40 4.76 -4.08 -3.46
C PRO A 40 3.78 -3.46 -4.46
N VAL A 41 4.10 -2.23 -4.93
CA VAL A 41 3.22 -1.49 -5.85
C VAL A 41 3.48 -1.88 -7.29
N GLY A 42 2.51 -2.52 -7.90
CA GLY A 42 2.46 -2.89 -9.32
C GLY A 42 1.53 -1.97 -10.12
N THR A 43 1.91 -0.72 -10.34
CA THR A 43 1.10 0.37 -10.88
C THR A 43 0.26 -0.01 -12.10
N VAL A 44 0.84 -0.70 -13.08
CA VAL A 44 0.16 -1.18 -14.30
C VAL A 44 0.16 -2.71 -14.39
N GLY A 45 -0.02 -3.37 -13.24
CA GLY A 45 0.11 -4.83 -13.13
C GLY A 45 1.55 -5.31 -13.14
N SER A 46 2.54 -4.43 -12.92
CA SER A 46 3.96 -4.75 -12.90
C SER A 46 4.67 -3.98 -11.80
N VAL A 47 5.35 -4.69 -10.91
CA VAL A 47 6.28 -4.09 -9.94
C VAL A 47 7.57 -3.72 -10.68
N LYS A 48 7.93 -2.44 -10.64
CA LYS A 48 8.96 -1.88 -11.52
C LYS A 48 10.34 -2.51 -11.30
N GLY A 49 10.85 -3.16 -12.36
CA GLY A 49 12.18 -3.73 -12.40
C GLY A 49 12.33 -5.09 -11.71
N VAL A 50 11.22 -5.76 -11.38
CA VAL A 50 11.24 -7.07 -10.71
C VAL A 50 10.31 -8.05 -11.42
N TYR A 51 10.78 -9.26 -11.68
CA TYR A 51 9.95 -10.32 -12.23
C TYR A 51 8.95 -10.86 -11.20
N HIS A 52 7.76 -11.28 -11.66
CA HIS A 52 6.75 -11.90 -10.76
C HIS A 52 7.27 -13.18 -10.10
N ARG A 53 8.14 -13.94 -10.78
CA ARG A 53 8.82 -15.09 -10.17
C ARG A 53 9.63 -14.66 -8.95
N ASP A 54 10.44 -13.62 -9.07
CA ASP A 54 11.33 -13.15 -8.00
C ASP A 54 10.52 -12.51 -6.86
N LEU A 55 9.39 -11.84 -7.19
CA LEU A 55 8.44 -11.41 -6.17
C LEU A 55 7.89 -12.57 -5.33
N LYS A 56 7.67 -13.75 -5.94
CA LYS A 56 7.13 -14.93 -5.26
C LYS A 56 8.20 -15.71 -4.52
N GLU A 57 9.30 -15.99 -5.17
CA GLU A 57 10.29 -16.98 -4.72
C GLU A 57 11.39 -16.37 -3.85
N ASP A 58 11.85 -15.18 -4.19
CA ASP A 58 12.93 -14.50 -3.48
C ASP A 58 12.40 -13.47 -2.48
N ILE A 59 11.66 -12.49 -2.94
CA ILE A 59 11.07 -11.42 -2.10
C ILE A 59 9.94 -11.97 -1.19
N LYS A 60 9.24 -13.03 -1.64
CA LYS A 60 8.14 -13.70 -0.91
C LYS A 60 6.96 -12.78 -0.63
N ALA A 61 6.64 -11.91 -1.59
CA ALA A 61 5.45 -11.07 -1.51
C ALA A 61 4.17 -11.93 -1.47
N GLN A 62 3.31 -11.70 -0.49
CA GLN A 62 2.05 -12.44 -0.34
C GLN A 62 0.88 -11.74 -1.03
N ILE A 63 0.99 -10.43 -1.25
CA ILE A 63 0.01 -9.58 -1.88
C ILE A 63 0.73 -8.47 -2.65
N ILE A 64 0.15 -7.98 -3.75
CA ILE A 64 0.62 -6.79 -4.48
C ILE A 64 -0.51 -5.77 -4.59
N LEU A 65 -0.15 -4.51 -4.84
CA LEU A 65 -1.11 -3.43 -5.07
C LEU A 65 -1.10 -3.01 -6.54
N GLY A 66 -2.27 -2.97 -7.17
CA GLY A 66 -2.49 -2.39 -8.50
C GLY A 66 -3.16 -1.02 -8.41
N ASN A 67 -2.90 -0.12 -9.38
CA ASN A 67 -3.55 1.20 -9.40
C ASN A 67 -4.71 1.23 -10.40
N THR A 68 -5.91 1.40 -9.90
CA THR A 68 -7.16 1.42 -10.70
C THR A 68 -7.12 2.46 -11.81
N TYR A 69 -6.70 3.70 -11.53
CA TYR A 69 -6.58 4.76 -12.53
C TYR A 69 -5.69 4.36 -13.72
N HIS A 70 -4.52 3.79 -13.43
CA HIS A 70 -3.58 3.41 -14.47
C HIS A 70 -4.07 2.22 -15.29
N LEU A 71 -4.63 1.21 -14.64
CA LEU A 71 -5.18 0.01 -15.29
C LEU A 71 -6.41 0.34 -16.14
N TYR A 72 -7.26 1.26 -15.68
CA TYR A 72 -8.41 1.79 -16.42
C TYR A 72 -7.98 2.47 -17.73
N LEU A 73 -6.95 3.31 -17.69
CA LEU A 73 -6.46 4.01 -18.88
C LEU A 73 -5.64 3.10 -19.81
N ARG A 74 -4.82 2.21 -19.23
CA ARG A 74 -3.93 1.32 -19.99
C ARG A 74 -3.59 0.05 -19.18
N PRO A 75 -3.92 -1.14 -19.64
CA PRO A 75 -4.32 -1.49 -21.03
C PRO A 75 -5.77 -1.17 -21.35
N GLY A 76 -6.60 -0.74 -20.39
CA GLY A 76 -8.02 -0.53 -20.51
C GLY A 76 -8.85 -1.74 -20.08
N LEU A 77 -10.10 -1.48 -19.73
CA LEU A 77 -10.97 -2.49 -19.10
C LEU A 77 -11.33 -3.63 -20.03
N ASP A 78 -11.51 -3.36 -21.33
CA ASP A 78 -11.86 -4.40 -22.31
C ASP A 78 -10.76 -5.46 -22.41
N THR A 79 -9.50 -5.04 -22.42
CA THR A 79 -8.34 -5.94 -22.44
C THR A 79 -8.27 -6.79 -21.17
N ILE A 80 -8.44 -6.18 -20.00
CA ILE A 80 -8.40 -6.89 -18.72
C ILE A 80 -9.57 -7.89 -18.62
N ARG A 81 -10.76 -7.47 -19.04
CA ARG A 81 -11.96 -8.35 -19.07
C ARG A 81 -11.76 -9.55 -20.00
N ALA A 82 -11.26 -9.31 -21.22
CA ALA A 82 -10.97 -10.37 -22.18
C ALA A 82 -9.92 -11.37 -21.69
N ALA A 83 -8.96 -10.92 -20.89
CA ALA A 83 -7.97 -11.77 -20.24
C ALA A 83 -8.53 -12.62 -19.08
N GLY A 84 -9.72 -12.29 -18.57
CA GLY A 84 -10.31 -12.94 -17.40
C GLY A 84 -9.84 -12.36 -16.07
N GLY A 85 -9.62 -11.04 -16.01
CA GLY A 85 -9.19 -10.28 -14.83
C GLY A 85 -7.69 -10.07 -14.73
N LEU A 86 -7.28 -9.21 -13.79
CA LEU A 86 -5.87 -8.82 -13.63
C LEU A 86 -4.99 -10.00 -13.25
N HIS A 87 -5.44 -10.89 -12.37
CA HIS A 87 -4.69 -12.10 -11.98
C HIS A 87 -4.22 -12.90 -13.20
N LYS A 88 -5.12 -13.20 -14.11
CA LYS A 88 -4.80 -13.96 -15.34
C LYS A 88 -3.97 -13.11 -16.31
N PHE A 89 -4.31 -11.83 -16.43
CA PHE A 89 -3.60 -10.92 -17.34
C PHE A 89 -2.11 -10.81 -17.04
N ILE A 90 -1.74 -10.76 -15.75
CA ILE A 90 -0.33 -10.58 -15.33
C ILE A 90 0.33 -11.89 -14.85
N GLY A 91 -0.40 -12.99 -14.77
CA GLY A 91 0.12 -14.28 -14.28
C GLY A 91 0.46 -14.25 -12.78
N TRP A 92 -0.36 -13.57 -11.98
CA TRP A 92 -0.20 -13.48 -10.52
C TRP A 92 -1.32 -14.25 -9.82
N ASP A 93 -0.96 -15.26 -9.03
CA ASP A 93 -1.87 -16.21 -8.38
C ASP A 93 -2.06 -15.97 -6.87
N ARG A 94 -1.54 -14.86 -6.34
CA ARG A 94 -1.68 -14.45 -4.94
C ARG A 94 -2.61 -13.24 -4.86
N PRO A 95 -3.05 -12.83 -3.65
CA PRO A 95 -3.93 -11.68 -3.47
C PRO A 95 -3.47 -10.41 -4.19
N ILE A 96 -4.44 -9.62 -4.64
CA ILE A 96 -4.25 -8.28 -5.20
C ILE A 96 -5.17 -7.31 -4.46
N LEU A 97 -4.64 -6.16 -4.08
CA LEU A 97 -5.41 -5.00 -3.67
C LEU A 97 -5.37 -3.95 -4.79
N THR A 98 -6.51 -3.31 -5.11
CA THR A 98 -6.54 -2.14 -6.00
C THR A 98 -6.92 -0.89 -5.22
N ASP A 99 -6.16 0.20 -5.44
CA ASP A 99 -6.56 1.51 -4.92
C ASP A 99 -7.83 2.03 -5.60
N SER A 100 -8.39 3.14 -5.07
CA SER A 100 -9.58 3.76 -5.65
C SER A 100 -9.32 4.49 -6.96
N GLY A 101 -8.07 4.87 -7.26
CA GLY A 101 -7.69 5.79 -8.31
C GLY A 101 -7.85 7.27 -7.93
N GLY A 102 -8.43 7.59 -6.79
CA GLY A 102 -8.68 8.97 -6.32
C GLY A 102 -7.40 9.78 -6.15
N PHE A 103 -6.36 9.20 -5.55
CA PHE A 103 -5.07 9.88 -5.37
C PHE A 103 -4.40 10.21 -6.70
N GLN A 104 -4.43 9.33 -7.71
CA GLN A 104 -3.82 9.57 -9.01
C GLN A 104 -4.56 10.67 -9.78
N VAL A 105 -5.87 10.71 -9.67
CA VAL A 105 -6.67 11.82 -10.19
C VAL A 105 -6.30 13.13 -9.49
N PHE A 106 -6.01 13.08 -8.19
CA PHE A 106 -5.53 14.24 -7.43
C PHE A 106 -4.14 14.69 -7.88
N SER A 107 -3.19 13.77 -7.99
CA SER A 107 -1.75 14.08 -8.13
C SER A 107 -1.27 14.25 -9.57
N LEU A 108 -1.94 13.60 -10.56
CA LEU A 108 -1.47 13.53 -11.94
C LEU A 108 -2.24 14.42 -12.91
N THR A 109 -3.39 14.97 -12.51
CA THR A 109 -4.23 15.74 -13.42
C THR A 109 -4.24 17.20 -13.02
N SER A 110 -3.83 18.08 -13.95
CA SER A 110 -3.94 19.54 -13.78
C SER A 110 -5.38 20.04 -13.89
N ILE A 111 -6.27 19.24 -14.50
CA ILE A 111 -7.69 19.55 -14.70
C ILE A 111 -8.52 18.46 -14.07
N ARG A 112 -9.12 18.79 -12.93
CA ARG A 112 -10.10 17.92 -12.27
C ARG A 112 -11.30 18.73 -11.79
N LYS A 113 -12.46 18.12 -11.82
CA LYS A 113 -13.69 18.67 -11.23
C LYS A 113 -14.29 17.65 -10.31
N LEU A 114 -14.44 18.04 -9.05
CA LEU A 114 -15.08 17.23 -8.01
C LEU A 114 -16.51 17.69 -7.81
N THR A 115 -17.44 16.76 -7.81
CA THR A 115 -18.87 16.98 -7.55
C THR A 115 -19.41 15.81 -6.72
N TYR A 116 -20.64 15.94 -6.22
CA TYR A 116 -21.32 14.80 -5.58
C TYR A 116 -21.52 13.61 -6.53
N ASP A 117 -21.60 13.86 -7.84
CA ASP A 117 -21.75 12.78 -8.83
C ASP A 117 -20.48 11.98 -9.01
N GLY A 118 -19.32 12.61 -8.85
CA GLY A 118 -18.02 11.96 -9.02
C GLY A 118 -16.91 12.94 -9.36
N CYS A 119 -15.81 12.40 -9.89
CA CYS A 119 -14.63 13.13 -10.27
C CYS A 119 -14.40 13.07 -11.78
N THR A 120 -14.46 14.21 -12.47
CA THR A 120 -14.07 14.33 -13.89
C THR A 120 -12.62 14.79 -13.98
N PHE A 121 -11.84 14.12 -14.82
CA PHE A 121 -10.41 14.40 -15.00
C PHE A 121 -9.99 14.24 -16.46
N ALA A 122 -8.84 14.83 -16.81
CA ALA A 122 -8.20 14.59 -18.09
C ALA A 122 -7.11 13.52 -17.95
N SER A 123 -7.09 12.54 -18.86
CA SER A 123 -6.06 11.50 -18.93
C SER A 123 -4.68 12.13 -19.13
N HIS A 124 -3.69 11.69 -18.37
CA HIS A 124 -2.29 12.12 -18.53
C HIS A 124 -1.62 11.51 -19.77
N ILE A 125 -2.29 10.56 -20.44
CA ILE A 125 -1.75 9.87 -21.62
C ILE A 125 -2.06 10.64 -22.91
N ASP A 126 -3.33 11.04 -23.08
CA ASP A 126 -3.86 11.59 -24.33
C ASP A 126 -4.75 12.84 -24.13
N GLY A 127 -4.98 13.24 -22.86
CA GLY A 127 -5.82 14.38 -22.53
C GLY A 127 -7.34 14.11 -22.63
N ALA A 128 -7.76 12.89 -22.94
CA ALA A 128 -9.18 12.53 -23.00
C ALA A 128 -9.86 12.73 -21.63
N ARG A 129 -11.12 13.16 -21.66
CA ARG A 129 -11.90 13.36 -20.43
C ARG A 129 -12.58 12.08 -19.99
N HIS A 130 -12.42 11.77 -18.72
CA HIS A 130 -13.03 10.63 -18.04
C HIS A 130 -13.73 11.10 -16.78
N THR A 131 -14.68 10.28 -16.30
CA THR A 131 -15.38 10.54 -15.05
C THR A 131 -15.45 9.25 -14.24
N PHE A 132 -14.93 9.28 -13.03
CA PHE A 132 -15.19 8.27 -12.01
C PHE A 132 -16.38 8.72 -11.16
N THR A 133 -17.44 7.93 -11.16
CA THR A 133 -18.49 7.96 -10.15
C THR A 133 -18.26 6.81 -9.17
N PRO A 134 -18.84 6.84 -7.97
CA PRO A 134 -18.75 5.69 -7.06
C PRO A 134 -19.16 4.38 -7.73
N GLU A 135 -20.24 4.39 -8.52
CA GLU A 135 -20.77 3.20 -9.19
C GLU A 135 -19.83 2.65 -10.26
N ASN A 136 -19.41 3.50 -11.22
CA ASN A 136 -18.53 3.03 -12.29
C ASN A 136 -17.12 2.69 -11.78
N ASN A 137 -16.73 3.20 -10.63
CA ASN A 137 -15.48 2.80 -9.98
C ASN A 137 -15.59 1.39 -9.38
N VAL A 138 -16.74 1.01 -8.82
CA VAL A 138 -17.02 -0.40 -8.46
C VAL A 138 -16.94 -1.28 -9.71
N ASP A 139 -17.66 -0.92 -10.78
CA ASP A 139 -17.65 -1.71 -12.03
C ASP A 139 -16.24 -1.86 -12.61
N THR A 140 -15.45 -0.80 -12.56
CA THR A 140 -14.04 -0.81 -12.97
C THR A 140 -13.23 -1.82 -12.16
N GLN A 141 -13.35 -1.81 -10.83
CA GLN A 141 -12.61 -2.72 -9.96
C GLN A 141 -13.16 -4.16 -10.02
N ARG A 142 -14.47 -4.35 -10.28
CA ARG A 142 -15.04 -5.66 -10.62
C ARG A 142 -14.38 -6.25 -11.89
N ILE A 143 -14.18 -5.44 -12.93
CA ILE A 143 -13.51 -5.85 -14.17
C ILE A 143 -12.02 -6.13 -13.93
N ILE A 144 -11.35 -5.33 -13.13
CA ILE A 144 -9.95 -5.56 -12.74
C ILE A 144 -9.85 -6.88 -11.97
N GLY A 145 -10.79 -7.16 -11.06
CA GLY A 145 -10.87 -8.42 -10.33
C GLY A 145 -9.81 -8.56 -9.24
N ALA A 146 -9.53 -7.50 -8.48
CA ALA A 146 -8.70 -7.58 -7.27
C ALA A 146 -9.48 -8.22 -6.11
N ASP A 147 -8.79 -8.88 -5.16
CA ASP A 147 -9.41 -9.44 -3.95
C ASP A 147 -9.92 -8.33 -3.02
N ILE A 148 -9.14 -7.24 -2.90
CA ILE A 148 -9.48 -6.09 -2.05
C ILE A 148 -9.62 -4.86 -2.93
N MET A 149 -10.80 -4.24 -2.89
CA MET A 149 -11.13 -3.01 -3.60
C MET A 149 -11.15 -1.84 -2.63
N MET A 150 -10.46 -0.74 -2.96
CA MET A 150 -10.55 0.48 -2.17
C MET A 150 -11.73 1.34 -2.62
N ALA A 151 -12.52 1.83 -1.68
CA ALA A 151 -13.63 2.73 -2.00
C ALA A 151 -13.14 4.06 -2.59
N LEU A 152 -13.89 4.63 -3.54
CA LEU A 152 -13.56 5.94 -4.12
C LEU A 152 -13.60 7.03 -3.06
N ASP A 153 -12.53 7.83 -2.98
CA ASP A 153 -12.35 8.89 -1.99
C ASP A 153 -11.73 10.17 -2.59
N GLU A 154 -11.84 11.27 -1.87
CA GLU A 154 -11.05 12.47 -2.14
C GLU A 154 -9.87 12.51 -1.17
N CYS A 155 -8.65 12.42 -1.69
CA CYS A 155 -7.44 12.64 -0.93
C CYS A 155 -7.21 14.14 -0.72
N CYS A 156 -7.45 14.62 0.50
CA CYS A 156 -7.23 16.00 0.91
C CYS A 156 -5.73 16.28 1.08
N PRO A 157 -5.20 17.45 0.63
CA PRO A 157 -3.82 17.86 0.95
C PRO A 157 -3.58 17.92 2.46
N GLY A 158 -2.37 17.54 2.91
CA GLY A 158 -2.02 17.50 4.33
C GLY A 158 -1.97 18.87 5.02
N ASP A 159 -1.83 19.96 4.26
CA ASP A 159 -1.83 21.35 4.70
C ASP A 159 -3.19 22.07 4.49
N ALA A 160 -4.24 21.33 4.09
CA ALA A 160 -5.57 21.90 3.90
C ALA A 160 -6.14 22.47 5.21
N ASP A 161 -6.85 23.60 5.10
CA ASP A 161 -7.55 24.15 6.23
C ASP A 161 -8.75 23.26 6.66
N PHE A 162 -9.26 23.50 7.88
CA PHE A 162 -10.35 22.71 8.44
C PHE A 162 -11.62 22.73 7.56
N ARG A 163 -11.96 23.88 6.99
CA ARG A 163 -13.16 24.04 6.18
C ARG A 163 -13.09 23.21 4.89
N TYR A 164 -11.92 23.21 4.24
CA TYR A 164 -11.71 22.36 3.08
C TYR A 164 -11.73 20.89 3.46
N ALA A 165 -11.00 20.49 4.52
CA ALA A 165 -10.95 19.11 5.01
C ALA A 165 -12.35 18.59 5.39
N GLU A 166 -13.18 19.40 6.02
CA GLU A 166 -14.57 19.03 6.34
C GLU A 166 -15.42 18.84 5.08
N LYS A 167 -15.28 19.72 4.08
CA LYS A 167 -15.98 19.58 2.80
C LYS A 167 -15.55 18.32 2.05
N SER A 168 -14.26 18.05 2.02
CA SER A 168 -13.66 16.85 1.43
C SER A 168 -14.18 15.58 2.11
N LEU A 169 -14.22 15.56 3.43
CA LEU A 169 -14.78 14.45 4.19
C LEU A 169 -16.25 14.19 3.86
N LYS A 170 -17.10 15.23 3.83
CA LYS A 170 -18.52 15.09 3.46
C LYS A 170 -18.70 14.52 2.05
N LEU A 171 -17.83 14.92 1.12
CA LEU A 171 -17.85 14.40 -0.24
C LEU A 171 -17.47 12.91 -0.27
N THR A 172 -16.38 12.54 0.38
CA THR A 172 -15.92 11.15 0.50
C THR A 172 -16.98 10.27 1.15
N GLN A 173 -17.66 10.75 2.21
CA GLN A 173 -18.76 10.03 2.87
C GLN A 173 -19.94 9.78 1.92
N SER A 174 -20.37 10.81 1.16
CA SER A 174 -21.44 10.67 0.17
C SER A 174 -21.08 9.69 -0.95
N TRP A 175 -19.82 9.68 -1.39
CA TRP A 175 -19.37 8.71 -2.38
C TRP A 175 -19.32 7.29 -1.81
N LEU A 176 -18.88 7.14 -0.56
CA LEU A 176 -18.82 5.84 0.10
C LEU A 176 -20.20 5.18 0.21
N GLU A 177 -21.24 5.93 0.59
CA GLU A 177 -22.63 5.42 0.66
C GLU A 177 -23.07 4.81 -0.67
N ARG A 178 -22.85 5.53 -1.77
CA ARG A 178 -23.20 5.10 -3.12
C ARG A 178 -22.33 3.93 -3.59
N TYR A 179 -21.01 3.98 -3.29
CA TYR A 179 -20.07 2.93 -3.61
C TYR A 179 -20.47 1.60 -2.97
N ILE A 180 -20.73 1.62 -1.66
CA ILE A 180 -21.11 0.43 -0.89
C ILE A 180 -22.45 -0.13 -1.39
N LYS A 181 -23.44 0.74 -1.61
CA LYS A 181 -24.72 0.30 -2.16
C LYS A 181 -24.54 -0.44 -3.49
N HIS A 182 -23.79 0.13 -4.43
CA HIS A 182 -23.58 -0.46 -5.74
C HIS A 182 -22.71 -1.74 -5.65
N PHE A 183 -21.73 -1.77 -4.74
CA PHE A 183 -20.94 -2.98 -4.48
C PHE A 183 -21.80 -4.14 -4.00
N ASP A 184 -22.76 -3.88 -3.09
CA ASP A 184 -23.66 -4.89 -2.54
C ASP A 184 -24.74 -5.35 -3.53
N GLU A 185 -25.04 -4.53 -4.57
CA GLU A 185 -25.95 -4.85 -5.66
C GLU A 185 -25.29 -5.55 -6.86
N THR A 186 -23.95 -5.70 -6.85
CA THR A 186 -23.18 -6.27 -7.97
C THR A 186 -22.39 -7.50 -7.56
N GLU A 187 -22.20 -8.44 -8.48
CA GLU A 187 -21.50 -9.69 -8.24
C GLU A 187 -20.07 -9.68 -8.78
N PRO A 188 -19.14 -10.44 -8.17
CA PRO A 188 -17.81 -10.69 -8.72
C PRO A 188 -17.89 -11.37 -10.11
N LEU A 189 -16.94 -11.04 -11.00
CA LEU A 189 -17.00 -11.50 -12.39
C LEU A 189 -16.24 -12.81 -12.66
N TYR A 190 -15.36 -13.25 -11.78
CA TYR A 190 -14.36 -14.29 -12.09
C TYR A 190 -14.42 -15.52 -11.19
N GLY A 191 -15.50 -15.67 -10.39
CA GLY A 191 -15.76 -16.87 -9.59
C GLY A 191 -14.98 -16.94 -8.28
N TYR A 192 -14.49 -15.81 -7.78
CA TYR A 192 -13.93 -15.62 -6.44
C TYR A 192 -14.47 -14.34 -5.82
N GLU A 193 -14.46 -14.28 -4.51
CA GLU A 193 -15.00 -13.16 -3.76
C GLU A 193 -14.07 -11.94 -3.79
N GLN A 194 -14.68 -10.76 -3.75
CA GLN A 194 -14.00 -9.48 -3.61
C GLN A 194 -14.57 -8.75 -2.39
N THR A 195 -13.72 -8.08 -1.65
CA THR A 195 -14.17 -7.21 -0.55
C THR A 195 -13.83 -5.75 -0.80
N VAL A 196 -14.50 -4.85 -0.09
CA VAL A 196 -14.22 -3.41 -0.14
C VAL A 196 -13.72 -2.92 1.22
N PHE A 197 -12.62 -2.15 1.20
CA PHE A 197 -12.14 -1.42 2.37
C PHE A 197 -12.52 0.05 2.23
N PRO A 198 -13.43 0.56 3.10
CA PRO A 198 -13.68 1.98 3.20
C PRO A 198 -12.47 2.71 3.79
N ILE A 199 -12.34 4.00 3.43
CA ILE A 199 -11.17 4.81 3.77
C ILE A 199 -11.56 5.87 4.83
N VAL A 200 -10.89 5.84 5.97
CA VAL A 200 -10.96 6.89 6.99
C VAL A 200 -10.16 8.10 6.50
N GLN A 201 -10.84 9.18 6.12
CA GLN A 201 -10.26 10.46 5.75
C GLN A 201 -10.37 11.47 6.90
N GLY A 202 -10.04 12.75 6.74
CA GLY A 202 -10.18 13.79 7.76
C GLY A 202 -8.90 14.60 7.99
N CYS A 203 -7.90 14.51 7.10
CA CYS A 203 -6.63 15.23 7.18
C CYS A 203 -5.96 15.05 8.56
N VAL A 204 -5.43 16.10 9.17
CA VAL A 204 -4.81 16.09 10.51
C VAL A 204 -5.74 16.59 11.63
N TYR A 205 -7.04 16.54 11.40
CA TYR A 205 -8.05 17.05 12.34
C TYR A 205 -8.71 15.92 13.14
N PRO A 206 -8.46 15.79 14.45
CA PRO A 206 -9.00 14.70 15.28
C PRO A 206 -10.51 14.56 15.23
N GLU A 207 -11.25 15.69 15.21
CA GLU A 207 -12.72 15.69 15.11
C GLU A 207 -13.21 15.07 13.80
N LEU A 208 -12.58 15.43 12.67
CA LEU A 208 -12.95 14.90 11.36
C LEU A 208 -12.60 13.41 11.26
N ARG A 209 -11.45 12.98 11.81
CA ARG A 209 -11.07 11.57 11.87
C ARG A 209 -12.07 10.73 12.67
N LYS A 210 -12.54 11.21 13.81
CA LYS A 210 -13.57 10.52 14.62
C LYS A 210 -14.86 10.34 13.83
N ARG A 211 -15.36 11.42 13.20
CA ARG A 211 -16.55 11.38 12.34
C ARG A 211 -16.38 10.43 11.16
N ALA A 212 -15.18 10.38 10.56
CA ALA A 212 -14.87 9.46 9.49
C ALA A 212 -14.91 7.99 9.97
N VAL A 213 -14.31 7.69 11.13
CA VAL A 213 -14.36 6.33 11.71
C VAL A 213 -15.80 5.91 12.00
N GLU A 214 -16.60 6.75 12.68
CA GLU A 214 -18.01 6.45 12.96
C GLU A 214 -18.79 6.13 11.68
N HIS A 215 -18.54 6.90 10.60
CA HIS A 215 -19.21 6.70 9.33
C HIS A 215 -18.79 5.39 8.65
N VAL A 216 -17.48 5.08 8.55
CA VAL A 216 -17.05 3.84 7.88
C VAL A 216 -17.46 2.59 8.64
N LEU A 217 -17.53 2.66 9.98
CA LEU A 217 -17.98 1.55 10.82
C LEU A 217 -19.48 1.23 10.65
N SER A 218 -20.29 2.18 10.21
CA SER A 218 -21.73 1.94 9.97
C SER A 218 -22.00 0.93 8.84
N PHE A 219 -20.99 0.61 8.00
CA PHE A 219 -21.14 -0.34 6.90
C PHE A 219 -20.68 -1.75 7.19
N ASP A 220 -20.02 -2.01 8.34
CA ASP A 220 -19.48 -3.31 8.76
C ASP A 220 -18.77 -4.06 7.62
N ARG A 221 -17.52 -3.68 7.32
CA ARG A 221 -16.72 -4.27 6.23
C ARG A 221 -15.56 -5.11 6.78
N ASP A 222 -14.97 -5.93 5.91
CA ASP A 222 -13.92 -6.90 6.28
C ASP A 222 -12.57 -6.25 6.63
N GLY A 223 -12.39 -4.97 6.37
CA GLY A 223 -11.20 -4.21 6.69
C GLY A 223 -11.39 -2.72 6.48
N TYR A 224 -10.47 -1.92 7.02
CA TYR A 224 -10.55 -0.47 6.98
C TYR A 224 -9.20 0.13 6.62
N ALA A 225 -9.21 1.15 5.76
CA ALA A 225 -8.01 1.90 5.42
C ALA A 225 -7.97 3.27 6.09
N ILE A 226 -6.77 3.76 6.30
CA ILE A 226 -6.48 5.09 6.82
C ILE A 226 -5.76 5.84 5.71
N GLY A 227 -6.48 6.78 5.08
CA GLY A 227 -5.97 7.60 3.98
C GLY A 227 -5.71 9.05 4.40
N GLY A 228 -5.23 9.88 3.45
CA GLY A 228 -4.98 11.30 3.67
C GLY A 228 -3.93 11.59 4.74
N LEU A 229 -2.95 10.70 4.88
CA LEU A 229 -1.74 10.86 5.66
C LEU A 229 -0.51 10.62 4.76
N ALA A 230 0.66 11.13 5.16
CA ALA A 230 1.88 11.19 4.34
C ALA A 230 1.70 11.98 3.02
N VAL A 231 0.85 13.01 3.04
CA VAL A 231 0.54 13.90 1.92
C VAL A 231 1.00 15.34 2.15
N GLY A 232 2.04 15.52 2.98
CA GLY A 232 2.68 16.81 3.25
C GLY A 232 2.67 17.27 4.70
N GLU A 233 1.94 16.62 5.58
CA GLU A 233 1.92 16.91 7.01
C GLU A 233 3.22 16.49 7.72
N PRO A 234 3.55 17.10 8.89
CA PRO A 234 4.63 16.62 9.74
C PRO A 234 4.40 15.20 10.26
N LYS A 235 5.47 14.41 10.39
CA LYS A 235 5.40 13.02 10.87
C LYS A 235 4.64 12.86 12.19
N ASP A 236 4.86 13.78 13.12
CA ASP A 236 4.23 13.73 14.45
C ASP A 236 2.70 13.82 14.34
N LYS A 237 2.19 14.61 13.37
CA LYS A 237 0.75 14.71 13.11
C LYS A 237 0.19 13.41 12.53
N MET A 238 0.92 12.74 11.65
CA MET A 238 0.54 11.41 11.15
C MET A 238 0.44 10.42 12.32
N TYR A 239 1.45 10.38 13.21
CA TYR A 239 1.46 9.47 14.36
C TYR A 239 0.32 9.76 15.34
N GLU A 240 0.05 11.04 15.64
CA GLU A 240 -1.08 11.48 16.46
C GLU A 240 -2.43 10.97 15.90
N MET A 241 -2.62 11.06 14.58
CA MET A 241 -3.84 10.56 13.94
C MET A 241 -3.95 9.04 13.98
N LEU A 242 -2.84 8.30 13.86
CA LEU A 242 -2.83 6.85 14.01
C LEU A 242 -3.16 6.41 15.46
N GLU A 243 -2.61 7.09 16.45
CA GLU A 243 -2.91 6.86 17.88
C GLU A 243 -4.39 7.09 18.19
N LEU A 244 -5.02 8.04 17.51
CA LEU A 244 -6.44 8.31 17.63
C LEU A 244 -7.30 7.27 16.91
N VAL A 245 -6.99 6.96 15.64
CA VAL A 245 -7.87 6.19 14.75
C VAL A 245 -7.76 4.69 15.00
N CYS A 246 -6.55 4.14 15.15
CA CYS A 246 -6.38 2.69 15.24
C CYS A 246 -7.17 2.05 16.40
N PRO A 247 -7.21 2.63 17.63
CA PRO A 247 -8.00 2.04 18.71
C PRO A 247 -9.53 2.10 18.50
N MET A 248 -10.01 2.98 17.61
CA MET A 248 -11.44 3.09 17.31
C MET A 248 -11.89 2.04 16.28
N LEU A 249 -10.96 1.46 15.52
CA LEU A 249 -11.25 0.43 14.51
C LEU A 249 -11.31 -0.96 15.16
N PRO A 250 -12.20 -1.87 14.67
CA PRO A 250 -12.37 -3.19 15.26
C PRO A 250 -11.08 -4.02 15.31
N ASP A 251 -10.98 -4.86 16.31
CA ASP A 251 -9.80 -5.71 16.56
C ASP A 251 -9.74 -6.92 15.61
N ASP A 252 -10.89 -7.35 15.13
CA ASP A 252 -11.08 -8.49 14.22
C ASP A 252 -11.12 -8.07 12.73
N ARG A 253 -10.65 -6.87 12.42
CA ARG A 253 -10.53 -6.34 11.07
C ARG A 253 -9.11 -5.80 10.82
N PRO A 254 -8.52 -6.00 9.61
CA PRO A 254 -7.22 -5.42 9.27
C PRO A 254 -7.32 -3.91 9.10
N ARG A 255 -6.24 -3.20 9.45
CA ARG A 255 -6.06 -1.76 9.34
C ARG A 255 -4.96 -1.45 8.34
N TYR A 256 -5.31 -0.80 7.25
CA TYR A 256 -4.39 -0.49 6.16
C TYR A 256 -4.04 1.00 6.15
N LEU A 257 -2.77 1.35 6.37
CA LEU A 257 -2.26 2.71 6.23
C LEU A 257 -1.74 2.92 4.80
N MET A 258 -2.41 3.77 4.04
CA MET A 258 -2.16 3.97 2.62
C MET A 258 -0.94 4.86 2.34
N GLY A 259 -0.09 4.43 1.41
CA GLY A 259 1.01 5.24 0.86
C GLY A 259 2.20 5.48 1.78
N VAL A 260 2.28 4.81 2.92
CA VAL A 260 3.35 4.96 3.91
C VAL A 260 4.30 3.76 3.86
N GLY A 261 5.52 3.95 3.89
CA GLY A 261 6.53 4.74 3.36
C GLY A 261 7.96 4.42 3.79
N THR A 262 8.54 5.16 4.69
CA THR A 262 9.89 4.88 5.17
C THR A 262 9.91 3.68 6.11
N PRO A 263 11.04 2.94 6.23
CA PRO A 263 11.15 1.84 7.19
C PRO A 263 10.80 2.24 8.62
N GLU A 264 11.21 3.45 9.05
CA GLU A 264 10.83 4.05 10.32
C GLU A 264 9.30 4.17 10.46
N ASN A 265 8.64 4.79 9.47
CA ASN A 265 7.19 5.04 9.51
C ASN A 265 6.40 3.73 9.53
N ILE A 266 6.90 2.68 8.88
CA ILE A 266 6.29 1.34 8.93
C ILE A 266 6.35 0.78 10.35
N LEU A 267 7.52 0.79 10.99
CA LEU A 267 7.65 0.30 12.37
C LEU A 267 6.85 1.13 13.38
N GLU A 268 6.81 2.46 13.20
CA GLU A 268 5.99 3.35 14.04
C GLU A 268 4.49 3.16 13.78
N GLY A 269 4.08 2.88 12.55
CA GLY A 269 2.70 2.50 12.21
C GLY A 269 2.28 1.18 12.85
N ILE A 270 3.15 0.15 12.77
CA ILE A 270 2.93 -1.15 13.43
C ILE A 270 2.76 -0.96 14.94
N ALA A 271 3.63 -0.16 15.58
CA ALA A 271 3.54 0.14 17.02
C ALA A 271 2.19 0.74 17.42
N ARG A 272 1.49 1.42 16.49
CA ARG A 272 0.19 2.05 16.69
C ARG A 272 -1.00 1.17 16.25
N GLY A 273 -0.72 -0.05 15.79
CA GLY A 273 -1.77 -1.04 15.47
C GLY A 273 -2.16 -1.11 14.00
N VAL A 274 -1.30 -0.65 13.09
CA VAL A 274 -1.48 -0.81 11.64
C VAL A 274 -1.01 -2.19 11.19
N ASP A 275 -1.75 -2.83 10.29
CA ASP A 275 -1.49 -4.19 9.78
C ASP A 275 -0.91 -4.22 8.38
N MET A 276 -1.31 -3.28 7.49
CA MET A 276 -1.00 -3.32 6.07
C MET A 276 -0.44 -1.97 5.61
N PHE A 277 0.55 -2.03 4.72
CA PHE A 277 1.24 -0.87 4.18
C PHE A 277 1.51 -1.04 2.69
N ASP A 278 1.58 0.07 1.97
CA ASP A 278 2.11 0.16 0.62
C ASP A 278 2.94 1.43 0.46
N CYS A 279 3.89 1.42 -0.42
CA CYS A 279 4.55 2.63 -0.91
C CYS A 279 5.37 2.33 -2.18
N VAL A 280 5.51 3.32 -3.03
CA VAL A 280 6.41 3.24 -4.20
C VAL A 280 7.88 3.42 -3.84
N MET A 281 8.20 3.79 -2.58
CA MET A 281 9.56 4.12 -2.15
C MET A 281 10.60 3.01 -2.40
N PRO A 282 10.35 1.73 -2.11
CA PRO A 282 11.36 0.70 -2.32
C PRO A 282 11.90 0.72 -3.75
N THR A 283 11.04 0.62 -4.74
CA THR A 283 11.45 0.61 -6.14
C THR A 283 11.84 2.00 -6.67
N ARG A 284 11.18 3.08 -6.22
CA ARG A 284 11.55 4.44 -6.60
C ARG A 284 12.95 4.78 -6.11
N ASN A 285 13.23 4.56 -4.84
CA ASN A 285 14.53 4.83 -4.23
C ASN A 285 15.60 3.91 -4.78
N GLY A 286 15.31 2.62 -4.97
CA GLY A 286 16.21 1.67 -5.63
C GLY A 286 16.66 2.18 -7.00
N ARG A 287 15.73 2.54 -7.88
CA ARG A 287 16.05 3.11 -9.21
C ARG A 287 16.84 4.42 -9.15
N ASN A 288 16.80 5.13 -8.01
CA ASN A 288 17.59 6.35 -7.76
C ASN A 288 18.85 6.08 -6.94
N ALA A 289 19.32 4.83 -6.87
CA ALA A 289 20.55 4.42 -6.21
C ALA A 289 20.52 4.52 -4.67
N MET A 290 19.34 4.56 -4.04
CA MET A 290 19.18 4.56 -2.60
C MET A 290 18.72 3.17 -2.14
N LEU A 291 19.52 2.50 -1.30
CA LEU A 291 19.23 1.20 -0.72
C LEU A 291 18.99 1.32 0.78
N PHE A 292 18.04 0.53 1.26
CA PHE A 292 17.72 0.40 2.69
C PHE A 292 18.33 -0.91 3.22
N THR A 293 19.04 -0.84 4.33
CA THR A 293 19.65 -2.02 5.00
C THR A 293 19.37 -1.97 6.49
N TRP A 294 19.61 -3.08 7.18
CA TRP A 294 19.50 -3.14 8.66
C TRP A 294 20.47 -2.19 9.39
N ASN A 295 21.50 -1.72 8.71
CA ASN A 295 22.51 -0.80 9.26
C ASN A 295 22.27 0.66 8.88
N GLY A 296 21.30 0.92 7.99
CA GLY A 296 20.97 2.27 7.54
C GLY A 296 20.83 2.39 6.02
N ILE A 297 20.92 3.60 5.52
CA ILE A 297 20.65 3.97 4.14
C ILE A 297 21.96 4.14 3.37
N MET A 298 22.11 3.42 2.25
CA MET A 298 23.23 3.55 1.32
C MET A 298 22.86 4.34 0.08
N ASN A 299 23.68 5.31 -0.32
CA ASN A 299 23.60 5.92 -1.65
C ASN A 299 24.69 5.31 -2.53
N MET A 300 24.31 4.48 -3.49
CA MET A 300 25.24 3.73 -4.35
C MET A 300 26.00 4.61 -5.34
N ARG A 301 25.66 5.89 -5.50
CA ARG A 301 26.46 6.84 -6.30
C ARG A 301 27.70 7.37 -5.55
N ASN A 302 27.78 7.17 -4.22
CA ASN A 302 28.92 7.62 -3.44
C ASN A 302 30.21 6.95 -3.87
N LYS A 303 31.29 7.76 -3.99
CA LYS A 303 32.61 7.29 -4.46
C LYS A 303 33.24 6.25 -3.54
N LYS A 304 32.90 6.25 -2.26
CA LYS A 304 33.44 5.28 -1.28
C LYS A 304 33.16 3.81 -1.64
N TRP A 305 32.11 3.53 -2.43
CA TRP A 305 31.76 2.18 -2.88
C TRP A 305 32.55 1.71 -4.10
N GLU A 306 33.40 2.56 -4.71
CA GLU A 306 34.07 2.29 -6.00
C GLU A 306 34.97 1.04 -5.95
N ASN A 307 35.63 0.82 -4.82
CA ASN A 307 36.51 -0.32 -4.59
C ASN A 307 36.00 -1.20 -3.41
N ASP A 308 34.73 -1.13 -3.05
CA ASP A 308 34.15 -2.02 -2.06
C ASP A 308 33.61 -3.29 -2.74
N PHE A 309 34.44 -4.33 -2.75
CA PHE A 309 34.10 -5.63 -3.34
C PHE A 309 33.34 -6.56 -2.39
N SER A 310 32.90 -6.06 -1.24
CA SER A 310 32.01 -6.82 -0.36
C SER A 310 30.60 -6.92 -0.95
N PRO A 311 29.80 -7.92 -0.54
CA PRO A 311 28.41 -8.04 -0.93
C PRO A 311 27.61 -6.77 -0.66
N ILE A 312 26.51 -6.54 -1.42
CA ILE A 312 25.64 -5.37 -1.25
C ILE A 312 25.16 -5.29 0.19
N ASP A 313 24.55 -6.35 0.70
CA ASP A 313 24.16 -6.50 2.11
C ASP A 313 24.35 -7.95 2.57
N PRO A 314 25.40 -8.28 3.34
CA PRO A 314 25.60 -9.65 3.86
C PRO A 314 24.46 -10.15 4.76
N SER A 315 23.64 -9.23 5.29
CA SER A 315 22.48 -9.55 6.14
C SER A 315 21.17 -9.51 5.37
N GLY A 316 21.20 -9.21 4.08
CA GLY A 316 20.02 -9.12 3.23
C GLY A 316 19.37 -10.48 2.97
N SER A 317 18.12 -10.47 2.57
CA SER A 317 17.30 -11.68 2.40
C SER A 317 17.12 -12.09 0.94
N SER A 318 17.58 -11.28 -0.02
CA SER A 318 17.51 -11.56 -1.46
C SER A 318 18.83 -12.12 -1.98
N PHE A 319 18.75 -12.91 -3.07
CA PHE A 319 19.97 -13.43 -3.72
C PHE A 319 20.87 -12.29 -4.22
N VAL A 320 20.32 -11.16 -4.64
CA VAL A 320 21.10 -10.01 -5.13
C VAL A 320 22.01 -9.43 -4.06
N ASP A 321 21.66 -9.59 -2.78
CA ASP A 321 22.36 -9.02 -1.63
C ASP A 321 23.74 -9.63 -1.45
N THR A 322 23.86 -10.92 -1.72
CA THR A 322 25.09 -11.70 -1.55
C THR A 322 25.83 -11.99 -2.85
N TYR A 323 25.10 -12.01 -3.97
CA TYR A 323 25.65 -12.34 -5.28
C TYR A 323 26.43 -11.19 -5.92
N TYR A 324 25.94 -9.93 -5.73
CA TYR A 324 26.57 -8.75 -6.30
C TYR A 324 27.35 -7.95 -5.25
N THR A 325 28.42 -7.27 -5.71
CA THR A 325 29.22 -6.38 -4.85
C THR A 325 28.75 -4.92 -4.94
N LYS A 326 29.06 -4.14 -3.90
CA LYS A 326 28.79 -2.69 -3.87
C LYS A 326 29.53 -1.98 -5.01
N ALA A 327 30.78 -2.34 -5.30
CA ALA A 327 31.56 -1.78 -6.39
C ALA A 327 30.89 -2.00 -7.75
N TYR A 328 30.41 -3.22 -8.02
CA TYR A 328 29.72 -3.55 -9.25
C TYR A 328 28.39 -2.79 -9.38
N LEU A 329 27.55 -2.79 -8.34
CA LEU A 329 26.29 -2.07 -8.36
C LEU A 329 26.51 -0.57 -8.56
N ARG A 330 27.51 0.03 -7.89
CA ARG A 330 27.88 1.42 -8.13
C ARG A 330 28.28 1.66 -9.59
N HIS A 331 29.14 0.80 -10.14
CA HIS A 331 29.55 0.90 -11.55
C HIS A 331 28.33 0.93 -12.48
N LEU A 332 27.36 0.06 -12.30
CA LEU A 332 26.14 0.02 -13.10
C LEU A 332 25.31 1.32 -12.99
N PHE A 333 25.19 1.90 -11.77
CA PHE A 333 24.52 3.19 -11.60
C PHE A 333 25.24 4.36 -12.27
N VAL A 334 26.56 4.35 -12.24
CA VAL A 334 27.38 5.40 -12.90
C VAL A 334 27.32 5.24 -14.42
N ALA A 335 27.30 4.03 -14.92
CA ALA A 335 27.17 3.71 -16.34
C ALA A 335 25.75 3.95 -16.88
N GLY A 336 24.74 4.10 -16.00
CA GLY A 336 23.33 4.27 -16.39
C GLY A 336 22.65 2.98 -16.86
N GLU A 337 23.18 1.82 -16.45
CA GLU A 337 22.63 0.52 -16.81
C GLU A 337 21.29 0.24 -16.12
N MET A 338 20.32 -0.24 -16.88
CA MET A 338 18.99 -0.61 -16.37
C MET A 338 19.08 -1.70 -15.30
N PHE A 339 20.05 -2.58 -15.39
CA PHE A 339 20.26 -3.67 -14.45
C PHE A 339 20.55 -3.18 -13.02
N ALA A 340 21.16 -1.99 -12.85
CA ALA A 340 21.32 -1.36 -11.54
C ALA A 340 19.95 -1.13 -10.85
N ALA A 341 18.99 -0.63 -11.61
CA ALA A 341 17.63 -0.36 -11.10
C ALA A 341 16.89 -1.66 -10.73
N MET A 342 17.14 -2.76 -11.46
CA MET A 342 16.56 -4.08 -11.15
C MET A 342 17.13 -4.63 -9.84
N ILE A 343 18.45 -4.74 -9.72
CA ILE A 343 19.12 -5.21 -8.50
C ILE A 343 18.66 -4.39 -7.28
N ALA A 344 18.68 -3.06 -7.38
CA ALA A 344 18.34 -2.20 -6.27
C ALA A 344 16.84 -2.23 -5.90
N SER A 345 15.94 -2.43 -6.87
CA SER A 345 14.51 -2.59 -6.60
C SER A 345 14.23 -3.91 -5.88
N GLU A 346 14.87 -4.98 -6.30
CA GLU A 346 14.75 -6.30 -5.69
C GLU A 346 15.30 -6.30 -4.26
N HIS A 347 16.52 -5.79 -4.05
CA HIS A 347 17.09 -5.58 -2.73
C HIS A 347 16.14 -4.84 -1.79
N ASN A 348 15.66 -3.67 -2.20
CA ASN A 348 14.81 -2.85 -1.35
C ASN A 348 13.48 -3.53 -1.02
N LEU A 349 12.85 -4.20 -1.98
CA LEU A 349 11.60 -4.93 -1.71
C LEU A 349 11.83 -6.10 -0.76
N ALA A 350 12.90 -6.86 -0.94
CA ALA A 350 13.26 -7.95 -0.03
C ALA A 350 13.50 -7.42 1.39
N PHE A 351 14.20 -6.28 1.52
CA PHE A 351 14.40 -5.61 2.81
C PHE A 351 13.06 -5.21 3.46
N TYR A 352 12.13 -4.60 2.71
CA TYR A 352 10.82 -4.21 3.26
C TYR A 352 9.98 -5.41 3.69
N MET A 353 10.02 -6.51 2.93
CA MET A 353 9.34 -7.74 3.32
C MET A 353 9.98 -8.37 4.56
N ASP A 354 11.31 -8.32 4.67
CA ASP A 354 12.00 -8.81 5.86
C ASP A 354 11.71 -7.92 7.08
N LEU A 355 11.64 -6.61 6.91
CA LEU A 355 11.30 -5.66 7.97
C LEU A 355 9.97 -6.01 8.64
N VAL A 356 8.91 -6.27 7.87
CA VAL A 356 7.59 -6.62 8.43
C VAL A 356 7.59 -8.03 9.00
N ARG A 357 8.35 -8.99 8.43
CA ARG A 357 8.51 -10.34 9.01
C ARG A 357 9.22 -10.31 10.36
N GLN A 358 10.29 -9.51 10.49
CA GLN A 358 10.97 -9.33 11.78
C GLN A 358 10.05 -8.64 12.80
N ALA A 359 9.29 -7.61 12.38
CA ALA A 359 8.28 -7.00 13.24
C ALA A 359 7.28 -8.03 13.75
N ARG A 360 6.72 -8.88 12.86
CA ARG A 360 5.82 -9.98 13.24
C ARG A 360 6.47 -10.94 14.24
N LYS A 361 7.72 -11.33 14.01
CA LYS A 361 8.47 -12.22 14.90
C LYS A 361 8.58 -11.63 16.31
N HIS A 362 8.92 -10.36 16.43
CA HIS A 362 9.04 -9.65 17.70
C HIS A 362 7.70 -9.40 18.37
N ILE A 363 6.60 -9.21 17.63
CA ILE A 363 5.24 -9.17 18.19
C ILE A 363 4.90 -10.53 18.83
N LEU A 364 5.17 -11.64 18.12
CA LEU A 364 4.94 -13.00 18.63
C LEU A 364 5.80 -13.33 19.85
N ALA A 365 7.01 -12.78 19.92
CA ALA A 365 7.91 -12.92 21.07
C ALA A 365 7.57 -12.01 22.26
N GLY A 366 6.71 -10.98 22.05
CA GLY A 366 6.32 -9.99 23.08
C GLY A 366 7.38 -8.94 23.40
N ASP A 367 8.36 -8.73 22.52
CA ASP A 367 9.46 -7.78 22.70
C ASP A 367 9.54 -6.70 21.57
N PHE A 368 8.47 -6.55 20.79
CA PHE A 368 8.43 -5.66 19.64
C PHE A 368 8.79 -4.22 19.99
N ALA A 369 8.23 -3.64 21.07
CA ALA A 369 8.46 -2.25 21.42
C ALA A 369 9.95 -1.96 21.64
N SER A 370 10.64 -2.79 22.43
CA SER A 370 12.08 -2.61 22.73
C SER A 370 12.95 -2.84 21.50
N TRP A 371 12.64 -3.84 20.69
CA TRP A 371 13.31 -4.10 19.43
C TRP A 371 13.15 -2.94 18.43
N LYS A 372 11.93 -2.40 18.29
CA LYS A 372 11.62 -1.26 17.42
C LYS A 372 12.47 -0.04 17.78
N ASP A 373 12.55 0.32 19.06
CA ASP A 373 13.27 1.53 19.52
C ASP A 373 14.76 1.50 19.18
N VAL A 374 15.38 0.33 19.22
CA VAL A 374 16.77 0.14 18.80
C VAL A 374 16.89 0.14 17.28
N THR A 375 15.97 -0.53 16.60
CA THR A 375 16.00 -0.75 15.15
C THR A 375 15.79 0.58 14.39
N VAL A 376 14.81 1.38 14.75
CA VAL A 376 14.53 2.66 14.09
C VAL A 376 15.76 3.56 14.07
N LYS A 377 16.52 3.63 15.16
CA LYS A 377 17.75 4.45 15.24
C LYS A 377 18.81 4.00 14.22
N LYS A 378 18.95 2.68 14.02
CA LYS A 378 19.88 2.14 13.02
C LYS A 378 19.42 2.41 11.59
N LEU A 379 18.13 2.20 11.32
CA LEU A 379 17.55 2.36 9.97
C LEU A 379 17.65 3.79 9.44
N MET A 380 17.69 4.79 10.32
CA MET A 380 17.82 6.20 9.96
C MET A 380 19.28 6.63 9.72
N THR A 381 20.26 5.80 10.04
CA THR A 381 21.69 6.11 9.84
C THR A 381 21.99 6.22 8.35
N ARG A 382 22.80 7.19 7.95
CA ARG A 382 23.33 7.29 6.59
C ARG A 382 24.72 6.69 6.54
N LEU A 383 24.86 5.65 5.74
CA LEU A 383 26.12 4.92 5.51
C LEU A 383 26.96 5.58 4.44
#